data_8de9d9b34bd793f6a2500c9502a88906
#
_entry.id   8de9d9b34bd793f6a2500c9502a88906
#
_cell.length_a   1.000
_cell.length_b   1.000
_cell.length_c   1.000
_cell.angle_alpha   90.00
_cell.angle_beta   90.00
_cell.angle_gamma   90.00
#
_symmetry.space_group_name_H-M   'P 1'
#
loop_
_entity.id
_entity.type
_entity.pdbx_description
1 polymer ?
#
loop_
_entity_poly.entity_id
_entity_poly.type
_entity_poly.pdbx_seq_one_letter_code
_entity_poly.pdbx_strand_id
1 'polypeptide(L)'
;DPDRLELIVKDIINHYEERKNMDADHAMVVAYSRKAAYTMYKKFIELRSDYIDVVKMIITPSNKDPEEMQKLIGTKNDKKELEIRFKNEKNDPNEKFKIAIVVDMWLTGFDVPRLGVMYIDKPMKAHNLMQAIARVNRVYKSKPAGLIVDYIGLKAWLLDALKTYTIRDQRQIVDNEEIVNTLKDKIEVVDNMLHHLNYSNFNNLDNTEKY
;
A
#
# COMPACT_ATOMS: atom_id res chain seq x y z
N ASP A 1 -8.47 1.43 22.21
CA ASP A 1 -9.53 0.44 22.40
C ASP A 1 -9.11 -0.90 21.77
N PRO A 2 -8.93 -1.98 22.58
CA PRO A 2 -8.51 -3.30 22.10
C PRO A 2 -9.52 -3.94 21.14
N ASP A 3 -10.81 -3.74 21.38
CA ASP A 3 -11.88 -4.34 20.56
C ASP A 3 -11.88 -3.76 19.15
N ARG A 4 -11.65 -2.43 19.04
CA ARG A 4 -11.47 -1.78 17.75
C ARG A 4 -10.26 -2.33 16.99
N LEU A 5 -9.14 -2.53 17.69
CA LEU A 5 -7.93 -3.09 17.05
C LEU A 5 -8.15 -4.54 16.59
N GLU A 6 -8.94 -5.32 17.33
CA GLU A 6 -9.29 -6.68 16.91
C GLU A 6 -10.15 -6.67 15.62
N LEU A 7 -11.13 -5.78 15.52
CA LEU A 7 -11.93 -5.62 14.30
C LEU A 7 -11.07 -5.22 13.10
N ILE A 8 -10.14 -4.28 13.30
CA ILE A 8 -9.18 -3.88 12.25
C ILE A 8 -8.33 -5.08 11.82
N VAL A 9 -7.79 -5.85 12.76
CA VAL A 9 -6.96 -7.01 12.42
C VAL A 9 -7.76 -8.08 11.68
N LYS A 10 -9.02 -8.34 12.07
CA LYS A 10 -9.91 -9.26 11.33
C LYS A 10 -10.14 -8.80 9.90
N ASP A 11 -10.41 -7.52 9.71
CA ASP A 11 -10.60 -6.93 8.38
C ASP A 11 -9.32 -7.02 7.53
N ILE A 12 -8.16 -6.70 8.11
CA ILE A 12 -6.86 -6.83 7.43
C ILE A 12 -6.61 -8.28 7.00
N ILE A 13 -6.86 -9.26 7.89
CA ILE A 13 -6.67 -10.68 7.58
C ILE A 13 -7.55 -11.08 6.38
N ASN A 14 -8.83 -10.77 6.43
CA ASN A 14 -9.77 -11.11 5.36
C ASN A 14 -9.37 -10.48 4.03
N HIS A 15 -9.11 -9.18 4.03
CA HIS A 15 -8.70 -8.45 2.82
C HIS A 15 -7.35 -8.92 2.28
N TYR A 16 -6.39 -9.27 3.17
CA TYR A 16 -5.09 -9.80 2.75
C TYR A 16 -5.21 -11.20 2.14
N GLU A 17 -6.03 -12.08 2.70
CA GLU A 17 -6.26 -13.44 2.16
C GLU A 17 -6.78 -13.41 0.72
N GLU A 18 -7.63 -12.43 0.37
CA GLU A 18 -8.11 -12.24 -1.01
C GLU A 18 -6.99 -11.79 -1.97
N ARG A 19 -5.93 -11.17 -1.44
CA ARG A 19 -4.86 -10.52 -2.24
C ARG A 19 -3.52 -11.23 -2.20
N LYS A 20 -3.29 -12.18 -1.30
CA LYS A 20 -1.97 -12.82 -1.06
C LYS A 20 -1.37 -13.52 -2.28
N ASN A 21 -2.17 -13.83 -3.29
CA ASN A 21 -1.73 -14.48 -4.54
C ASN A 21 -1.46 -13.47 -5.69
N MET A 22 -1.56 -12.18 -5.41
CA MET A 22 -1.21 -11.14 -6.40
C MET A 22 0.30 -10.97 -6.48
N ASP A 23 0.81 -10.42 -7.59
CA ASP A 23 2.24 -10.13 -7.78
C ASP A 23 2.82 -9.25 -6.67
N ALA A 24 2.06 -8.26 -6.21
CA ALA A 24 2.41 -7.40 -5.08
C ALA A 24 1.72 -7.90 -3.80
N ASP A 25 2.28 -8.94 -3.23
CA ASP A 25 1.74 -9.70 -2.10
C ASP A 25 2.15 -9.17 -0.72
N HIS A 26 2.89 -8.06 -0.65
CA HIS A 26 3.33 -7.47 0.61
C HIS A 26 2.35 -6.42 1.12
N ALA A 27 2.19 -6.37 2.43
CA ALA A 27 1.33 -5.44 3.13
C ALA A 27 2.07 -4.70 4.25
N MET A 28 1.71 -3.44 4.47
CA MET A 28 2.21 -2.64 5.58
C MET A 28 1.03 -2.14 6.42
N VAL A 29 1.10 -2.33 7.72
CA VAL A 29 0.12 -1.85 8.70
C VAL A 29 0.75 -0.71 9.50
N VAL A 30 0.24 0.50 9.34
CA VAL A 30 0.71 1.69 10.05
C VAL A 30 -0.11 1.87 11.31
N ALA A 31 0.42 1.46 12.44
CA ALA A 31 -0.26 1.51 13.72
C ALA A 31 -0.11 2.87 14.41
N TYR A 32 -1.15 3.31 15.11
CA TYR A 32 -1.20 4.58 15.84
C TYR A 32 -0.03 4.77 16.82
N SER A 33 0.37 3.72 17.52
CA SER A 33 1.41 3.75 18.56
C SER A 33 2.09 2.40 18.71
N ARG A 34 3.21 2.38 19.45
CA ARG A 34 3.94 1.16 19.80
C ARG A 34 3.05 0.12 20.51
N LYS A 35 2.23 0.59 21.45
CA LYS A 35 1.26 -0.26 22.18
C LYS A 35 0.21 -0.82 21.22
N ALA A 36 -0.31 -0.01 20.30
CA ALA A 36 -1.25 -0.46 19.28
C ALA A 36 -0.62 -1.49 18.34
N ALA A 37 0.61 -1.27 17.87
CA ALA A 37 1.35 -2.21 17.04
C ALA A 37 1.52 -3.58 17.73
N TYR A 38 1.90 -3.56 19.00
CA TYR A 38 2.05 -4.80 19.79
C TYR A 38 0.71 -5.51 20.01
N THR A 39 -0.35 -4.76 20.30
CA THR A 39 -1.70 -5.33 20.43
C THR A 39 -2.17 -5.94 19.12
N MET A 40 -2.00 -5.24 17.99
CA MET A 40 -2.33 -5.77 16.66
C MET A 40 -1.54 -7.05 16.36
N TYR A 41 -0.23 -7.05 16.61
CA TYR A 41 0.59 -8.26 16.42
C TYR A 41 0.06 -9.45 17.20
N LYS A 42 -0.23 -9.28 18.49
CA LYS A 42 -0.81 -10.35 19.31
C LYS A 42 -2.15 -10.84 18.76
N LYS A 43 -3.01 -9.91 18.31
CA LYS A 43 -4.30 -10.27 17.72
C LYS A 43 -4.15 -11.02 16.39
N PHE A 44 -3.16 -10.69 15.56
CA PHE A 44 -2.86 -11.48 14.37
C PHE A 44 -2.55 -12.93 14.72
N ILE A 45 -1.69 -13.16 15.71
CA ILE A 45 -1.27 -14.51 16.10
C ILE A 45 -2.37 -15.27 16.84
N GLU A 46 -3.19 -14.57 17.64
CA GLU A 46 -4.36 -15.14 18.32
C GLU A 46 -5.42 -15.62 17.33
N LEU A 47 -5.73 -14.82 16.32
CA LEU A 47 -6.73 -15.14 15.30
C LEU A 47 -6.22 -16.12 14.24
N ARG A 48 -4.92 -16.08 13.93
CA ARG A 48 -4.25 -16.88 12.91
C ARG A 48 -2.85 -17.26 13.37
N SER A 49 -2.74 -18.37 14.08
CA SER A 49 -1.44 -18.86 14.61
C SER A 49 -0.42 -19.14 13.50
N ASP A 50 -0.88 -19.50 12.31
CA ASP A 50 -0.05 -19.69 11.11
C ASP A 50 0.59 -18.40 10.59
N TYR A 51 0.15 -17.22 11.05
CA TYR A 51 0.73 -15.93 10.68
C TYR A 51 2.01 -15.57 11.45
N ILE A 52 2.49 -16.42 12.35
CA ILE A 52 3.70 -16.16 13.15
C ILE A 52 4.92 -15.82 12.29
N ASP A 53 5.05 -16.43 11.12
CA ASP A 53 6.11 -16.14 10.16
C ASP A 53 5.72 -15.08 9.11
N VAL A 54 4.42 -14.85 8.92
CA VAL A 54 3.89 -13.94 7.90
C VAL A 54 3.90 -12.49 8.38
N VAL A 55 3.63 -12.26 9.67
CA VAL A 55 3.54 -10.92 10.27
C VAL A 55 4.74 -10.66 11.17
N LYS A 56 5.38 -9.50 11.01
CA LYS A 56 6.44 -9.04 11.91
C LYS A 56 6.21 -7.57 12.29
N MET A 57 6.66 -7.22 13.50
CA MET A 57 6.55 -5.86 14.03
C MET A 57 7.89 -5.14 13.86
N ILE A 58 7.90 -4.05 13.12
CA ILE A 58 9.08 -3.26 12.80
C ILE A 58 8.95 -1.88 13.45
N ILE A 59 9.46 -1.79 14.67
CA ILE A 59 9.42 -0.54 15.45
C ILE A 59 10.76 -0.31 16.16
N THR A 60 10.99 0.93 16.61
CA THR A 60 12.20 1.27 17.35
C THR A 60 12.19 0.60 18.73
N PRO A 61 13.28 -0.02 19.22
CA PRO A 61 13.31 -0.58 20.56
C PRO A 61 13.21 0.51 21.65
N SER A 62 12.64 0.15 22.80
CA SER A 62 12.61 1.02 23.97
C SER A 62 12.75 0.17 25.23
N ASN A 63 13.59 0.61 26.16
CA ASN A 63 13.77 -0.04 27.47
C ASN A 63 12.49 0.02 28.35
N LYS A 64 11.49 0.82 27.93
CA LYS A 64 10.20 0.94 28.63
C LYS A 64 9.17 -0.09 28.15
N ASP A 65 9.49 -0.84 27.09
CA ASP A 65 8.58 -1.86 26.58
C ASP A 65 8.59 -3.10 27.47
N PRO A 66 7.50 -3.86 27.56
CA PRO A 66 7.48 -5.18 28.18
C PRO A 66 8.56 -6.10 27.59
N GLU A 67 9.13 -6.99 28.39
CA GLU A 67 10.21 -7.89 27.97
C GLU A 67 9.84 -8.72 26.73
N GLU A 68 8.61 -9.25 26.69
CA GLU A 68 8.09 -9.99 25.53
C GLU A 68 8.11 -9.16 24.26
N MET A 69 7.71 -7.89 24.37
CA MET A 69 7.71 -6.96 23.24
C MET A 69 9.14 -6.63 22.79
N GLN A 70 10.08 -6.47 23.74
CA GLN A 70 11.49 -6.24 23.42
C GLN A 70 12.10 -7.43 22.65
N LYS A 71 11.78 -8.67 23.06
CA LYS A 71 12.22 -9.90 22.37
C LYS A 71 11.67 -9.95 20.93
N LEU A 72 10.42 -9.56 20.72
CA LEU A 72 9.80 -9.52 19.38
C LEU A 72 10.41 -8.45 18.47
N ILE A 73 10.78 -7.30 19.02
CA ILE A 73 11.39 -6.20 18.27
C ILE A 73 12.81 -6.56 17.83
N GLY A 74 13.52 -7.32 18.63
CA GLY A 74 14.90 -7.74 18.37
C GLY A 74 15.92 -6.60 18.35
N THR A 75 17.10 -6.92 17.88
CA THR A 75 18.26 -6.03 17.77
C THR A 75 18.24 -5.20 16.47
N LYS A 76 19.22 -4.31 16.31
CA LYS A 76 19.43 -3.58 15.07
C LYS A 76 19.78 -4.51 13.90
N ASN A 77 20.49 -5.62 14.18
CA ASN A 77 20.86 -6.59 13.15
C ASN A 77 19.64 -7.40 12.70
N ASP A 78 18.80 -7.83 13.65
CA ASP A 78 17.54 -8.52 13.33
C ASP A 78 16.63 -7.68 12.42
N LYS A 79 16.59 -6.36 12.65
CA LYS A 79 15.82 -5.44 11.78
C LYS A 79 16.37 -5.32 10.38
N LYS A 80 17.70 -5.30 10.22
CA LYS A 80 18.33 -5.32 8.88
C LYS A 80 18.02 -6.62 8.15
N GLU A 81 18.04 -7.74 8.85
CA GLU A 81 17.65 -9.02 8.29
C GLU A 81 16.18 -9.02 7.86
N LEU A 82 15.28 -8.55 8.74
CA LEU A 82 13.85 -8.39 8.40
C LEU A 82 13.63 -7.44 7.22
N GLU A 83 14.43 -6.40 7.08
CA GLU A 83 14.38 -5.50 5.93
C GLU A 83 14.72 -6.24 4.63
N ILE A 84 15.81 -7.01 4.61
CA ILE A 84 16.24 -7.81 3.45
C ILE A 84 15.15 -8.83 3.09
N ARG A 85 14.61 -9.52 4.09
CA ARG A 85 13.54 -10.51 3.93
C ARG A 85 12.27 -9.88 3.38
N PHE A 86 11.85 -8.73 3.90
CA PHE A 86 10.65 -8.04 3.43
C PHE A 86 10.80 -7.50 2.00
N LYS A 87 11.98 -7.01 1.62
CA LYS A 87 12.26 -6.62 0.23
C LYS A 87 12.19 -7.81 -0.72
N ASN A 88 12.67 -8.96 -0.26
CA ASN A 88 12.72 -10.20 -1.03
C ASN A 88 13.19 -9.99 -2.49
N GLU A 89 14.27 -9.23 -2.65
CA GLU A 89 14.80 -8.84 -3.98
C GLU A 89 15.18 -10.05 -4.85
N LYS A 90 15.55 -11.17 -4.20
CA LYS A 90 15.87 -12.44 -4.86
C LYS A 90 14.64 -13.24 -5.29
N ASN A 91 13.43 -12.77 -4.97
CA ASN A 91 12.16 -13.45 -5.23
C ASN A 91 12.12 -14.88 -4.67
N ASP A 92 12.63 -15.08 -3.45
CA ASP A 92 12.57 -16.38 -2.78
C ASP A 92 11.10 -16.78 -2.57
N PRO A 93 10.61 -17.86 -3.16
CA PRO A 93 9.23 -18.32 -3.01
C PRO A 93 8.94 -18.84 -1.60
N ASN A 94 9.97 -19.20 -0.81
CA ASN A 94 9.82 -19.70 0.55
C ASN A 94 9.80 -18.58 1.60
N GLU A 95 10.05 -17.32 1.20
CA GLU A 95 9.98 -16.20 2.14
C GLU A 95 8.51 -15.94 2.55
N LYS A 96 8.24 -16.17 3.83
CA LYS A 96 6.90 -16.08 4.41
C LYS A 96 6.56 -14.69 4.94
N PHE A 97 7.56 -13.85 5.25
CA PHE A 97 7.32 -12.52 5.82
C PHE A 97 6.69 -11.59 4.78
N LYS A 98 5.41 -11.30 4.94
CA LYS A 98 4.59 -10.55 3.98
C LYS A 98 3.92 -9.33 4.58
N ILE A 99 3.69 -9.28 5.89
CA ILE A 99 2.95 -8.20 6.56
C ILE A 99 3.85 -7.55 7.61
N ALA A 100 4.19 -6.28 7.40
CA ALA A 100 4.99 -5.49 8.35
C ALA A 100 4.07 -4.56 9.15
N ILE A 101 4.07 -4.68 10.49
CA ILE A 101 3.41 -3.71 11.38
C ILE A 101 4.45 -2.66 11.79
N VAL A 102 4.21 -1.41 11.43
CA VAL A 102 5.10 -0.27 11.67
C VAL A 102 4.40 0.83 12.45
N VAL A 103 5.17 1.76 13.02
CA VAL A 103 4.63 3.01 13.60
C VAL A 103 5.11 4.22 12.81
N ASP A 104 6.43 4.39 12.67
CA ASP A 104 7.07 5.45 11.91
C ASP A 104 8.17 4.92 10.99
N MET A 105 8.73 3.76 11.34
CA MET A 105 9.77 3.13 10.53
C MET A 105 9.22 2.71 9.16
N TRP A 106 10.09 2.78 8.15
CA TRP A 106 9.80 2.41 6.76
C TRP A 106 8.79 3.29 6.02
N LEU A 107 8.18 4.27 6.68
CA LEU A 107 7.33 5.24 6.00
C LEU A 107 8.12 6.21 5.12
N THR A 108 9.41 6.41 5.47
CA THR A 108 10.35 7.23 4.68
C THR A 108 11.63 6.43 4.41
N GLY A 109 12.27 6.68 3.26
CA GLY A 109 13.57 6.08 2.95
C GLY A 109 13.58 4.58 2.64
N PHE A 110 12.43 3.89 2.68
CA PHE A 110 12.33 2.46 2.46
C PHE A 110 11.61 2.14 1.15
N ASP A 111 12.24 1.37 0.28
CA ASP A 111 11.72 1.04 -1.05
C ASP A 111 11.40 -0.45 -1.16
N VAL A 112 10.12 -0.76 -1.41
CA VAL A 112 9.63 -2.12 -1.64
C VAL A 112 8.59 -2.11 -2.75
N PRO A 113 8.98 -2.35 -4.00
CA PRO A 113 8.05 -2.38 -5.14
C PRO A 113 6.92 -3.40 -4.98
N ARG A 114 7.17 -4.51 -4.27
CA ARG A 114 6.18 -5.56 -3.97
C ARG A 114 5.11 -5.14 -2.97
N LEU A 115 5.24 -3.97 -2.33
CA LEU A 115 4.23 -3.48 -1.38
C LEU A 115 2.93 -3.17 -2.13
N GLY A 116 1.96 -4.06 -2.00
CA GLY A 116 0.67 -3.99 -2.70
C GLY A 116 -0.38 -3.19 -1.97
N VAL A 117 -0.36 -3.22 -0.63
CA VAL A 117 -1.36 -2.54 0.20
C VAL A 117 -0.75 -1.93 1.45
N MET A 118 -1.27 -0.76 1.83
CA MET A 118 -0.95 -0.10 3.09
C MET A 118 -2.24 0.17 3.87
N TYR A 119 -2.31 -0.38 5.08
CA TYR A 119 -3.40 -0.21 6.03
C TYR A 119 -3.02 0.88 7.03
N ILE A 120 -3.79 1.95 7.12
CA ILE A 120 -3.44 3.12 7.93
C ILE A 120 -4.40 3.27 9.09
N ASP A 121 -3.88 3.07 10.31
CA ASP A 121 -4.54 3.34 11.59
C ASP A 121 -3.77 4.40 12.39
N LYS A 122 -3.25 5.43 11.72
CA LYS A 122 -2.46 6.50 12.34
C LYS A 122 -2.73 7.84 11.70
N PRO A 123 -3.09 8.90 12.47
CA PRO A 123 -3.14 10.25 11.96
C PRO A 123 -1.75 10.66 11.44
N MET A 124 -1.69 11.15 10.22
CA MET A 124 -0.45 11.62 9.59
C MET A 124 -0.62 13.02 9.06
N LYS A 125 0.43 13.84 9.20
CA LYS A 125 0.48 15.13 8.51
C LYS A 125 0.50 14.91 6.99
N ALA A 126 -0.07 15.85 6.23
CA ALA A 126 -0.19 15.77 4.79
C ALA A 126 1.10 15.30 4.08
N HIS A 127 2.25 15.89 4.43
CA HIS A 127 3.53 15.53 3.85
C HIS A 127 3.91 14.05 4.11
N ASN A 128 3.75 13.57 5.35
CA ASN A 128 4.06 12.19 5.72
C ASN A 128 3.10 11.20 5.03
N LEU A 129 1.83 11.58 4.90
CA LEU A 129 0.84 10.79 4.19
C LEU A 129 1.20 10.67 2.70
N MET A 130 1.58 11.77 2.05
CA MET A 130 2.02 11.75 0.65
C MET A 130 3.26 10.89 0.45
N GLN A 131 4.22 10.92 1.37
CA GLN A 131 5.39 10.04 1.33
C GLN A 131 5.01 8.56 1.49
N ALA A 132 4.08 8.24 2.39
CA ALA A 132 3.57 6.88 2.59
C ALA A 132 2.84 6.37 1.33
N ILE A 133 2.00 7.21 0.73
CA ILE A 133 1.30 6.91 -0.54
C ILE A 133 2.32 6.61 -1.64
N ALA A 134 3.35 7.44 -1.80
CA ALA A 134 4.39 7.23 -2.81
C ALA A 134 5.13 5.89 -2.64
N ARG A 135 5.19 5.33 -1.42
CA ARG A 135 5.81 4.01 -1.17
C ARG A 135 5.00 2.86 -1.73
N VAL A 136 3.68 2.89 -1.52
CA VAL A 136 2.81 1.81 -2.01
C VAL A 136 2.46 1.99 -3.49
N ASN A 137 2.46 3.22 -3.99
CA ASN A 137 2.08 3.56 -5.37
C ASN A 137 3.24 3.39 -6.36
N ARG A 138 3.90 2.23 -6.33
CA ARG A 138 4.93 1.85 -7.31
C ARG A 138 4.43 0.77 -8.23
N VAL A 139 4.75 0.92 -9.51
CA VAL A 139 4.51 -0.13 -10.52
C VAL A 139 5.41 -1.33 -10.20
N TYR A 140 4.83 -2.52 -10.20
CA TYR A 140 5.57 -3.77 -10.03
C TYR A 140 4.83 -4.91 -10.71
N LYS A 141 5.46 -5.53 -11.72
CA LYS A 141 4.83 -6.57 -12.55
C LYS A 141 3.44 -6.16 -13.04
N SER A 142 2.40 -6.94 -12.73
CA SER A 142 1.01 -6.64 -13.08
C SER A 142 0.34 -5.57 -12.20
N LYS A 143 1.01 -5.11 -11.12
CA LYS A 143 0.48 -4.06 -10.24
C LYS A 143 0.67 -2.67 -10.86
N PRO A 144 -0.37 -1.99 -11.33
CA PRO A 144 -0.28 -0.63 -11.88
C PRO A 144 -0.16 0.43 -10.79
N ALA A 145 -0.75 0.19 -9.61
CA ALA A 145 -0.78 1.10 -8.47
C ALA A 145 -0.91 0.32 -7.16
N GLY A 146 -0.61 0.96 -6.04
CA GLY A 146 -0.84 0.40 -4.71
C GLY A 146 -2.22 0.77 -4.15
N LEU A 147 -2.66 0.02 -3.15
CA LEU A 147 -3.91 0.26 -2.45
C LEU A 147 -3.64 0.84 -1.05
N ILE A 148 -4.44 1.82 -0.65
CA ILE A 148 -4.48 2.34 0.72
C ILE A 148 -5.84 2.03 1.31
N VAL A 149 -5.82 1.40 2.48
CA VAL A 149 -7.00 1.17 3.31
C VAL A 149 -6.89 2.05 4.55
N ASP A 150 -7.87 2.91 4.75
CA ASP A 150 -7.86 3.97 5.77
C ASP A 150 -8.89 3.68 6.86
N TYR A 151 -8.42 3.42 8.09
CA TYR A 151 -9.26 3.12 9.25
C TYR A 151 -9.60 4.34 10.12
N ILE A 152 -9.08 5.53 9.79
CA ILE A 152 -9.24 6.73 10.62
C ILE A 152 -9.82 7.94 9.88
N GLY A 153 -10.20 7.78 8.61
CA GLY A 153 -10.85 8.85 7.85
C GLY A 153 -9.89 9.90 7.31
N LEU A 154 -8.69 9.51 6.87
CA LEU A 154 -7.69 10.41 6.28
C LEU A 154 -8.10 10.99 4.92
N LYS A 155 -9.14 10.46 4.28
CA LYS A 155 -9.57 10.87 2.93
C LYS A 155 -9.79 12.39 2.84
N ALA A 156 -10.46 13.00 3.83
CA ALA A 156 -10.68 14.44 3.85
C ALA A 156 -9.35 15.22 3.95
N TRP A 157 -8.43 14.76 4.80
CA TRP A 157 -7.09 15.34 4.96
C TRP A 157 -6.24 15.17 3.71
N LEU A 158 -6.37 14.04 3.02
CA LEU A 158 -5.67 13.80 1.74
C LEU A 158 -6.15 14.76 0.67
N LEU A 159 -7.47 14.95 0.54
CA LEU A 159 -8.04 15.89 -0.41
C LEU A 159 -7.60 17.34 -0.12
N ASP A 160 -7.53 17.74 1.15
CA ASP A 160 -7.05 19.06 1.54
C ASP A 160 -5.53 19.22 1.26
N ALA A 161 -4.75 18.19 1.56
CA ALA A 161 -3.33 18.16 1.23
C ALA A 161 -3.09 18.26 -0.27
N LEU A 162 -3.82 17.51 -1.08
CA LEU A 162 -3.75 17.55 -2.54
C LEU A 162 -4.12 18.95 -3.08
N LYS A 163 -5.16 19.58 -2.54
CA LYS A 163 -5.51 20.97 -2.90
C LYS A 163 -4.35 21.93 -2.64
N THR A 164 -3.71 21.81 -1.47
CA THR A 164 -2.59 22.68 -1.09
C THR A 164 -1.35 22.45 -1.98
N TYR A 165 -1.08 21.21 -2.37
CA TYR A 165 -0.02 20.89 -3.34
C TYR A 165 -0.38 21.40 -4.75
N THR A 166 -1.62 21.22 -5.19
CA THR A 166 -2.12 21.69 -6.49
C THR A 166 -2.03 23.21 -6.60
N ILE A 167 -2.29 23.97 -5.53
CA ILE A 167 -2.16 25.43 -5.51
C ILE A 167 -0.69 25.88 -5.63
N ARG A 168 0.27 25.13 -5.10
CA ARG A 168 1.71 25.42 -5.24
C ARG A 168 2.26 25.06 -6.62
N ASP A 169 1.74 24.00 -7.25
CA ASP A 169 2.16 23.51 -8.58
C ASP A 169 1.25 23.95 -9.73
N GLN A 170 0.32 24.88 -9.50
CA GLN A 170 -0.66 25.36 -10.49
C GLN A 170 -0.05 25.94 -11.79
N ARG A 171 1.25 25.90 -11.96
CA ARG A 171 1.87 26.17 -13.27
C ARG A 171 2.03 24.93 -14.17
N GLN A 172 1.66 23.73 -13.71
CA GLN A 172 1.85 22.48 -14.48
C GLN A 172 0.71 21.42 -14.37
N ILE A 173 -0.34 21.66 -13.62
CA ILE A 173 -1.50 20.73 -13.59
C ILE A 173 -2.62 21.39 -14.38
N VAL A 174 -2.79 20.92 -15.59
CA VAL A 174 -3.99 21.19 -16.40
C VAL A 174 -5.20 20.70 -15.62
N ASP A 175 -6.24 21.52 -15.53
CA ASP A 175 -7.49 21.19 -14.85
C ASP A 175 -8.00 19.83 -15.37
N ASN A 176 -8.46 18.96 -14.47
CA ASN A 176 -8.97 17.65 -14.86
C ASN A 176 -10.12 17.77 -15.89
N GLU A 177 -10.93 18.82 -15.84
CA GLU A 177 -11.94 19.11 -16.85
C GLU A 177 -11.31 19.44 -18.21
N GLU A 178 -10.23 20.20 -18.24
CA GLU A 178 -9.51 20.51 -19.48
C GLU A 178 -8.82 19.28 -20.07
N ILE A 179 -8.26 18.39 -19.22
CA ILE A 179 -7.71 17.09 -19.67
C ILE A 179 -8.82 16.22 -20.25
N VAL A 180 -9.96 16.12 -19.56
CA VAL A 180 -11.11 15.31 -20.01
C VAL A 180 -11.68 15.88 -21.31
N ASN A 181 -11.80 17.20 -21.44
CA ASN A 181 -12.28 17.83 -22.67
C ASN A 181 -11.27 17.62 -23.82
N THR A 182 -9.98 17.83 -23.57
CA THR A 182 -8.93 17.55 -24.57
C THR A 182 -8.93 16.08 -25.00
N LEU A 183 -9.18 15.15 -24.07
CA LEU A 183 -9.29 13.72 -24.38
C LEU A 183 -10.53 13.43 -25.23
N LYS A 184 -11.67 14.03 -24.90
CA LYS A 184 -12.93 13.90 -25.69
C LYS A 184 -12.73 14.43 -27.11
N ASP A 185 -12.14 15.61 -27.26
CA ASP A 185 -11.86 16.21 -28.58
C ASP A 185 -10.96 15.31 -29.41
N LYS A 186 -9.92 14.71 -28.79
CA LYS A 186 -9.04 13.75 -29.49
C LYS A 186 -9.73 12.45 -29.85
N ILE A 187 -10.60 11.92 -28.99
CA ILE A 187 -11.43 10.74 -29.28
C ILE A 187 -12.36 11.05 -30.47
N GLU A 188 -13.02 12.21 -30.46
CA GLU A 188 -13.87 12.62 -31.56
C GLU A 188 -13.11 12.75 -32.89
N VAL A 189 -11.88 13.28 -32.86
CA VAL A 189 -11.02 13.33 -34.05
C VAL A 189 -10.68 11.92 -34.52
N VAL A 190 -10.33 10.99 -33.63
CA VAL A 190 -10.04 9.59 -33.99
C VAL A 190 -11.28 8.88 -34.53
N ASP A 191 -12.45 9.07 -33.92
CA ASP A 191 -13.72 8.51 -34.39
C ASP A 191 -14.06 9.05 -35.80
N ASN A 192 -13.85 10.33 -36.04
CA ASN A 192 -14.03 10.93 -37.38
C ASN A 192 -13.04 10.39 -38.42
N MET A 193 -11.80 10.09 -38.01
CA MET A 193 -10.80 9.44 -38.87
C MET A 193 -11.15 7.99 -39.22
N LEU A 194 -11.81 7.30 -38.28
CA LEU A 194 -12.14 5.88 -38.36
C LEU A 194 -13.61 5.62 -38.78
N HIS A 195 -14.37 6.66 -39.06
CA HIS A 195 -15.84 6.55 -39.32
C HIS A 195 -16.20 5.58 -40.46
N HIS A 196 -15.27 5.26 -41.34
CA HIS A 196 -15.45 4.27 -42.42
C HIS A 196 -15.14 2.84 -41.99
N LEU A 197 -14.56 2.65 -40.77
CA LEU A 197 -14.13 1.36 -40.26
C LEU A 197 -15.07 0.88 -39.18
N ASN A 198 -15.56 -0.33 -39.27
CA ASN A 198 -16.34 -0.94 -38.20
C ASN A 198 -15.37 -1.63 -37.23
N TYR A 199 -14.96 -0.90 -36.17
CA TYR A 199 -14.06 -1.38 -35.13
C TYR A 199 -14.76 -1.83 -33.85
N SER A 200 -16.09 -1.93 -33.83
CA SER A 200 -16.87 -2.34 -32.65
C SER A 200 -16.50 -3.73 -32.13
N ASN A 201 -15.97 -4.60 -32.97
CA ASN A 201 -15.53 -5.94 -32.61
C ASN A 201 -14.00 -6.09 -32.43
N PHE A 202 -13.23 -4.98 -32.46
CA PHE A 202 -11.78 -5.02 -32.44
C PHE A 202 -11.21 -5.82 -31.23
N ASN A 203 -11.83 -5.71 -30.08
CA ASN A 203 -11.40 -6.44 -28.87
C ASN A 203 -11.69 -7.95 -28.94
N ASN A 204 -12.55 -8.38 -29.84
CA ASN A 204 -12.92 -9.78 -30.03
C ASN A 204 -12.11 -10.47 -31.15
N LEU A 205 -11.29 -9.70 -31.88
CA LEU A 205 -10.41 -10.23 -32.91
C LEU A 205 -9.16 -10.87 -32.26
N ASP A 206 -8.63 -11.93 -32.86
CA ASP A 206 -7.34 -12.47 -32.44
C ASP A 206 -6.18 -11.55 -32.86
N ASN A 207 -4.96 -11.86 -32.39
CA ASN A 207 -3.79 -11.01 -32.64
C ASN A 207 -3.36 -10.99 -34.11
N THR A 208 -3.79 -11.95 -34.93
CA THR A 208 -3.51 -11.99 -36.38
C THR A 208 -4.49 -11.14 -37.19
N GLU A 209 -5.68 -10.88 -36.66
CA GLU A 209 -6.73 -10.09 -37.33
C GLU A 209 -6.66 -8.59 -36.97
N LYS A 210 -5.83 -8.21 -35.97
CA LYS A 210 -5.70 -6.82 -35.49
C LYS A 210 -4.68 -5.99 -36.27
N TYR A 211 -3.88 -6.62 -37.19
CA TYR A 211 -2.82 -5.96 -37.98
C TYR A 211 -3.00 -6.17 -39.48
#